data_d5a27f0c7176c55a78b0719b3597241e
#
_entry.id   d5a27f0c7176c55a78b0719b3597241e
#
_cell.length_a   1.000
_cell.length_b   1.000
_cell.length_c   1.000
_cell.angle_alpha   90.00
_cell.angle_beta   90.00
_cell.angle_gamma   90.00
#
_symmetry.space_group_name_H-M   'P 1'
#
loop_
_entity.id
_entity.type
_entity.pdbx_description
1 polymer ?
#
loop_
_entity_poly.entity_id
_entity_poly.type
_entity_poly.pdbx_seq_one_letter_code
_entity_poly.pdbx_strand_id
1 'polypeptide(L)'
;MVDLKGKVALITGASRGIGSAIAHKLSSCGADIAIIYAGNATQASKVQEEIEKKGVRAQALQCDVSSFSATKETVAAVKEVFGTVDILINNAGITRDGLIMAMKEEAFDEVVDVNLKGAFNMIRHCSPIFVKKRSGKIINISSIAGIIGNAGQANYSASKAGLIGLTKATARELASRSICCNAIAPGFIETDMTSGISPDNPMMASIPLGRAGLAVEVAELAAFLCSADYITGEVIRIDGGLAI
;
A
#
# COMPACT_ATOMS: atom_id res chain seq x y z
N MET A 1 -21.45 7.75 2.05
CA MET A 1 -20.63 6.69 2.69
C MET A 1 -20.07 5.83 1.58
N VAL A 2 -18.78 5.47 1.61
CA VAL A 2 -18.18 4.59 0.59
C VAL A 2 -18.82 3.21 0.69
N ASP A 3 -19.33 2.68 -0.44
CA ASP A 3 -19.89 1.33 -0.55
C ASP A 3 -18.99 0.50 -1.47
N LEU A 4 -18.44 -0.59 -0.93
CA LEU A 4 -17.57 -1.54 -1.64
C LEU A 4 -18.14 -2.97 -1.58
N LYS A 5 -19.44 -3.11 -1.30
CA LYS A 5 -20.09 -4.41 -1.22
C LYS A 5 -19.91 -5.21 -2.52
N GLY A 6 -19.48 -6.46 -2.38
CA GLY A 6 -19.19 -7.35 -3.50
C GLY A 6 -17.88 -7.06 -4.24
N LYS A 7 -17.05 -6.14 -3.75
CA LYS A 7 -15.69 -5.92 -4.26
C LYS A 7 -14.69 -6.77 -3.49
N VAL A 8 -13.62 -7.15 -4.15
CA VAL A 8 -12.49 -7.90 -3.55
C VAL A 8 -11.25 -7.01 -3.55
N ALA A 9 -10.73 -6.72 -2.37
CA ALA A 9 -9.50 -5.95 -2.19
C ALA A 9 -8.32 -6.86 -1.82
N LEU A 10 -7.27 -6.84 -2.64
CA LEU A 10 -5.99 -7.47 -2.37
C LEU A 10 -5.04 -6.41 -1.79
N ILE A 11 -4.53 -6.65 -0.56
CA ILE A 11 -3.74 -5.68 0.18
C ILE A 11 -2.42 -6.32 0.58
N THR A 12 -1.30 -5.78 0.10
CA THR A 12 0.03 -6.27 0.47
C THR A 12 0.52 -5.64 1.77
N GLY A 13 1.24 -6.40 2.60
CA GLY A 13 1.69 -5.93 3.92
C GLY A 13 0.54 -5.64 4.88
N ALA A 14 -0.57 -6.38 4.78
CA ALA A 14 -1.81 -6.08 5.50
C ALA A 14 -1.91 -6.69 6.90
N SER A 15 -0.84 -7.33 7.42
CA SER A 15 -0.86 -7.92 8.76
C SER A 15 -0.73 -6.90 9.90
N ARG A 16 -0.29 -5.65 9.63
CA ARG A 16 -0.10 -4.59 10.64
C ARG A 16 -0.10 -3.19 10.03
N GLY A 17 -0.05 -2.18 10.88
CA GLY A 17 0.15 -0.78 10.51
C GLY A 17 -0.88 -0.26 9.50
N ILE A 18 -0.43 0.52 8.52
CA ILE A 18 -1.28 1.14 7.49
C ILE A 18 -2.05 0.07 6.69
N GLY A 19 -1.40 -1.03 6.31
CA GLY A 19 -2.05 -2.10 5.53
C GLY A 19 -3.21 -2.75 6.28
N SER A 20 -3.05 -3.03 7.56
CA SER A 20 -4.12 -3.56 8.42
C SER A 20 -5.25 -2.55 8.59
N ALA A 21 -4.93 -1.27 8.83
CA ALA A 21 -5.94 -0.21 8.94
C ALA A 21 -6.77 -0.07 7.64
N ILE A 22 -6.11 -0.16 6.46
CA ILE A 22 -6.81 -0.17 5.17
C ILE A 22 -7.70 -1.41 5.05
N ALA A 23 -7.22 -2.60 5.43
CA ALA A 23 -8.00 -3.82 5.40
C ALA A 23 -9.27 -3.71 6.26
N HIS A 24 -9.14 -3.19 7.48
CA HIS A 24 -10.26 -2.94 8.37
C HIS A 24 -11.23 -1.88 7.83
N LYS A 25 -10.73 -0.82 7.20
CA LYS A 25 -11.59 0.23 6.62
C LYS A 25 -12.36 -0.29 5.41
N LEU A 26 -11.70 -0.95 4.46
CA LEU A 26 -12.37 -1.48 3.26
C LEU A 26 -13.39 -2.57 3.61
N SER A 27 -13.07 -3.44 4.58
CA SER A 27 -14.04 -4.44 5.08
C SER A 27 -15.27 -3.80 5.72
N SER A 28 -15.10 -2.70 6.46
CA SER A 28 -16.22 -1.93 7.02
C SER A 28 -17.05 -1.21 5.94
N CYS A 29 -16.50 -1.05 4.73
CA CYS A 29 -17.22 -0.58 3.54
C CYS A 29 -17.85 -1.75 2.74
N GLY A 30 -17.75 -3.00 3.22
CA GLY A 30 -18.38 -4.18 2.61
C GLY A 30 -17.50 -4.97 1.65
N ALA A 31 -16.21 -4.65 1.50
CA ALA A 31 -15.30 -5.39 0.63
C ALA A 31 -14.84 -6.71 1.28
N ASP A 32 -14.70 -7.77 0.49
CA ASP A 32 -13.94 -8.96 0.83
C ASP A 32 -12.44 -8.67 0.76
N ILE A 33 -11.63 -9.26 1.64
CA ILE A 33 -10.22 -8.88 1.82
C ILE A 33 -9.27 -10.07 1.64
N ALA A 34 -8.35 -9.96 0.69
CA ALA A 34 -7.16 -10.81 0.61
C ALA A 34 -5.99 -10.10 1.34
N ILE A 35 -5.55 -10.68 2.45
CA ILE A 35 -4.50 -10.17 3.34
C ILE A 35 -3.18 -10.81 2.91
N ILE A 36 -2.29 -10.05 2.23
CA ILE A 36 -1.00 -10.58 1.82
C ILE A 36 0.06 -10.16 2.83
N TYR A 37 0.81 -11.15 3.35
CA TYR A 37 1.85 -10.94 4.37
C TYR A 37 3.12 -11.72 4.02
N ALA A 38 4.29 -11.27 4.52
CA ALA A 38 5.56 -11.95 4.28
C ALA A 38 5.94 -12.91 5.42
N GLY A 39 5.99 -12.45 6.66
CA GLY A 39 6.60 -13.22 7.77
C GLY A 39 5.69 -13.56 8.95
N ASN A 40 4.75 -12.69 9.33
CA ASN A 40 3.98 -12.87 10.56
C ASN A 40 2.59 -13.48 10.32
N ALA A 41 2.52 -14.81 10.26
CA ALA A 41 1.28 -15.55 10.05
C ALA A 41 0.26 -15.34 11.19
N THR A 42 0.71 -15.33 12.44
CA THR A 42 -0.17 -15.13 13.61
C THR A 42 -0.91 -13.80 13.55
N GLN A 43 -0.18 -12.74 13.20
CA GLN A 43 -0.79 -11.40 13.10
C GLN A 43 -1.72 -11.28 11.88
N ALA A 44 -1.37 -11.91 10.76
CA ALA A 44 -2.25 -11.97 9.59
C ALA A 44 -3.54 -12.73 9.88
N SER A 45 -3.48 -13.87 10.57
CA SER A 45 -4.66 -14.63 11.00
C SER A 45 -5.54 -13.84 11.95
N LYS A 46 -4.96 -13.08 12.90
CA LYS A 46 -5.73 -12.21 13.78
C LYS A 46 -6.50 -11.14 13.01
N VAL A 47 -5.85 -10.47 12.05
CA VAL A 47 -6.51 -9.48 11.19
C VAL A 47 -7.63 -10.14 10.36
N GLN A 48 -7.41 -11.35 9.84
CA GLN A 48 -8.44 -12.11 9.13
C GLN A 48 -9.67 -12.34 10.01
N GLU A 49 -9.50 -12.88 11.21
CA GLU A 49 -10.59 -13.16 12.16
C GLU A 49 -11.38 -11.88 12.53
N GLU A 50 -10.66 -10.76 12.73
CA GLU A 50 -11.30 -9.47 13.06
C GLU A 50 -12.13 -8.93 11.87
N ILE A 51 -11.69 -9.17 10.64
CA ILE A 51 -12.41 -8.77 9.43
C ILE A 51 -13.64 -9.67 9.21
N GLU A 52 -13.51 -10.97 9.38
CA GLU A 52 -14.61 -11.93 9.22
C GLU A 52 -15.78 -11.64 10.19
N LYS A 53 -15.48 -11.15 11.40
CA LYS A 53 -16.51 -10.70 12.38
C LYS A 53 -17.38 -9.55 11.86
N LYS A 54 -16.96 -8.85 10.80
CA LYS A 54 -17.74 -7.79 10.14
C LYS A 54 -18.69 -8.32 9.07
N GLY A 55 -18.72 -9.65 8.85
CA GLY A 55 -19.65 -10.29 7.91
C GLY A 55 -19.18 -10.29 6.45
N VAL A 56 -17.91 -10.01 6.18
CA VAL A 56 -17.24 -10.14 4.87
C VAL A 56 -16.27 -11.30 4.88
N ARG A 57 -15.88 -11.80 3.71
CA ARG A 57 -14.87 -12.86 3.61
C ARG A 57 -13.48 -12.26 3.75
N ALA A 58 -12.58 -12.98 4.41
CA ALA A 58 -11.17 -12.65 4.45
C ALA A 58 -10.30 -13.89 4.27
N GLN A 59 -9.12 -13.74 3.68
CA GLN A 59 -8.14 -14.81 3.54
C GLN A 59 -6.73 -14.25 3.64
N ALA A 60 -5.95 -14.79 4.57
CA ALA A 60 -4.53 -14.48 4.71
C ALA A 60 -3.70 -15.44 3.83
N LEU A 61 -2.80 -14.86 3.03
CA LEU A 61 -1.91 -15.57 2.12
C LEU A 61 -0.49 -15.07 2.29
N GLN A 62 0.46 -15.99 2.46
CA GLN A 62 1.87 -15.65 2.56
C GLN A 62 2.46 -15.42 1.16
N CYS A 63 3.16 -14.29 0.99
CA CYS A 63 3.83 -13.96 -0.26
C CYS A 63 4.99 -13.00 -0.03
N ASP A 64 6.15 -13.34 -0.58
CA ASP A 64 7.22 -12.39 -0.83
C ASP A 64 6.91 -11.65 -2.12
N VAL A 65 6.56 -10.36 -2.01
CA VAL A 65 6.19 -9.53 -3.17
C VAL A 65 7.36 -9.27 -4.11
N SER A 66 8.61 -9.37 -3.66
CA SER A 66 9.80 -9.23 -4.51
C SER A 66 9.94 -10.37 -5.53
N SER A 67 9.34 -11.55 -5.24
CA SER A 67 9.33 -12.71 -6.12
C SER A 67 8.21 -12.61 -7.16
N PHE A 68 8.58 -12.52 -8.43
CA PHE A 68 7.64 -12.45 -9.56
C PHE A 68 6.75 -13.70 -9.67
N SER A 69 7.32 -14.90 -9.43
CA SER A 69 6.55 -16.14 -9.46
C SER A 69 5.59 -16.27 -8.29
N ALA A 70 6.05 -15.93 -7.07
CA ALA A 70 5.20 -15.99 -5.87
C ALA A 70 3.99 -15.04 -5.98
N THR A 71 4.20 -13.82 -6.50
CA THR A 71 3.09 -12.88 -6.72
C THR A 71 2.09 -13.38 -7.77
N LYS A 72 2.55 -14.06 -8.83
CA LYS A 72 1.67 -14.70 -9.81
C LYS A 72 0.79 -15.77 -9.17
N GLU A 73 1.39 -16.65 -8.39
CA GLU A 73 0.69 -17.72 -7.68
C GLU A 73 -0.32 -17.16 -6.67
N THR A 74 0.09 -16.13 -5.92
CA THR A 74 -0.77 -15.45 -4.96
C THR A 74 -2.00 -14.82 -5.61
N VAL A 75 -1.83 -14.09 -6.72
CA VAL A 75 -2.97 -13.49 -7.44
C VAL A 75 -3.89 -14.58 -8.00
N ALA A 76 -3.34 -15.71 -8.46
CA ALA A 76 -4.14 -16.86 -8.90
C ALA A 76 -4.95 -17.46 -7.74
N ALA A 77 -4.33 -17.67 -6.56
CA ALA A 77 -5.00 -18.16 -5.38
C ALA A 77 -6.12 -17.23 -4.88
N VAL A 78 -5.87 -15.90 -4.88
CA VAL A 78 -6.92 -14.92 -4.54
C VAL A 78 -8.09 -15.02 -5.50
N LYS A 79 -7.81 -15.16 -6.81
CA LYS A 79 -8.88 -15.33 -7.81
C LYS A 79 -9.64 -16.64 -7.63
N GLU A 80 -8.99 -17.71 -7.21
CA GLU A 80 -9.65 -19.01 -6.91
C GLU A 80 -10.60 -18.87 -5.71
N VAL A 81 -10.15 -18.24 -4.63
CA VAL A 81 -10.95 -18.08 -3.39
C VAL A 81 -12.11 -17.10 -3.57
N PHE A 82 -11.87 -15.96 -4.21
CA PHE A 82 -12.84 -14.85 -4.27
C PHE A 82 -13.52 -14.68 -5.64
N GLY A 83 -13.02 -15.37 -6.67
CA GLY A 83 -13.53 -15.27 -8.06
C GLY A 83 -12.92 -14.10 -8.85
N THR A 84 -12.40 -13.07 -8.19
CA THR A 84 -11.92 -11.83 -8.83
C THR A 84 -10.92 -11.09 -7.93
N VAL A 85 -10.33 -10.02 -8.49
CA VAL A 85 -9.74 -8.89 -7.76
C VAL A 85 -10.35 -7.61 -8.35
N ASP A 86 -10.78 -6.68 -7.51
CA ASP A 86 -11.33 -5.38 -7.92
C ASP A 86 -10.43 -4.22 -7.51
N ILE A 87 -9.75 -4.36 -6.37
CA ILE A 87 -8.91 -3.34 -5.76
C ILE A 87 -7.56 -3.98 -5.43
N LEU A 88 -6.48 -3.30 -5.80
CA LEU A 88 -5.11 -3.64 -5.41
C LEU A 88 -4.54 -2.50 -4.57
N ILE A 89 -4.11 -2.82 -3.35
CA ILE A 89 -3.38 -1.91 -2.48
C ILE A 89 -1.95 -2.41 -2.33
N ASN A 90 -1.01 -1.74 -2.97
CA ASN A 90 0.42 -1.98 -2.80
C ASN A 90 0.92 -1.19 -1.58
N ASN A 91 0.95 -1.87 -0.43
CA ASN A 91 1.38 -1.27 0.83
C ASN A 91 2.63 -1.95 1.40
N ALA A 92 2.97 -3.18 0.99
CA ALA A 92 4.19 -3.84 1.45
C ALA A 92 5.41 -2.96 1.23
N GLY A 93 6.25 -2.86 2.26
CA GLY A 93 7.46 -2.06 2.21
C GLY A 93 8.33 -2.27 3.44
N ILE A 94 9.62 -2.05 3.24
CA ILE A 94 10.65 -2.14 4.27
C ILE A 94 11.55 -0.90 4.21
N THR A 95 12.29 -0.67 5.29
CA THR A 95 13.38 0.30 5.36
C THR A 95 14.69 -0.40 5.70
N ARG A 96 15.82 0.13 5.20
CA ARG A 96 17.20 -0.24 5.56
C ARG A 96 17.99 1.07 5.59
N ASP A 97 17.81 1.81 6.68
CA ASP A 97 18.33 3.16 6.82
C ASP A 97 19.84 3.15 6.98
N GLY A 98 20.52 4.11 6.38
CA GLY A 98 21.95 4.30 6.42
C GLY A 98 22.37 5.53 5.61
N LEU A 99 23.45 6.20 6.04
CA LEU A 99 24.00 7.32 5.28
C LEU A 99 24.49 6.84 3.91
N ILE A 100 24.35 7.64 2.88
CA ILE A 100 24.67 7.27 1.49
C ILE A 100 26.08 6.72 1.33
N MET A 101 27.06 7.30 2.04
CA MET A 101 28.46 6.88 1.99
C MET A 101 28.75 5.52 2.66
N ALA A 102 27.80 5.01 3.47
CA ALA A 102 27.93 3.76 4.21
C ALA A 102 26.82 2.75 3.86
N MET A 103 25.89 3.13 2.95
CA MET A 103 24.80 2.26 2.53
C MET A 103 25.35 1.09 1.70
N LYS A 104 25.04 -0.14 2.13
CA LYS A 104 25.44 -1.34 1.40
C LYS A 104 24.53 -1.56 0.19
N GLU A 105 25.10 -2.14 -0.88
CA GLU A 105 24.36 -2.49 -2.10
C GLU A 105 23.16 -3.39 -1.79
N GLU A 106 23.35 -4.40 -0.94
CA GLU A 106 22.28 -5.34 -0.59
C GLU A 106 21.12 -4.64 0.13
N ALA A 107 21.41 -3.61 0.94
CA ALA A 107 20.37 -2.83 1.62
C ALA A 107 19.61 -1.93 0.64
N PHE A 108 20.26 -1.46 -0.43
CA PHE A 108 19.61 -0.71 -1.49
C PHE A 108 18.71 -1.64 -2.31
N ASP A 109 19.24 -2.75 -2.76
CA ASP A 109 18.55 -3.71 -3.63
C ASP A 109 17.33 -4.32 -2.93
N GLU A 110 17.47 -4.73 -1.65
CA GLU A 110 16.35 -5.30 -0.88
C GLU A 110 15.18 -4.32 -0.77
N VAL A 111 15.46 -3.04 -0.51
CA VAL A 111 14.41 -2.01 -0.40
C VAL A 111 13.75 -1.75 -1.75
N VAL A 112 14.50 -1.67 -2.84
CA VAL A 112 13.97 -1.48 -4.19
C VAL A 112 13.16 -2.70 -4.63
N ASP A 113 13.65 -3.91 -4.38
CA ASP A 113 12.97 -5.14 -4.75
C ASP A 113 11.62 -5.29 -4.04
N VAL A 114 11.55 -4.99 -2.75
CA VAL A 114 10.28 -5.09 -2.01
C VAL A 114 9.35 -3.93 -2.35
N ASN A 115 9.82 -2.68 -2.22
CA ASN A 115 8.95 -1.51 -2.24
C ASN A 115 8.49 -1.11 -3.65
N LEU A 116 9.34 -1.30 -4.66
CA LEU A 116 9.07 -0.87 -6.03
C LEU A 116 8.77 -2.05 -6.96
N LYS A 117 9.69 -3.01 -7.06
CA LYS A 117 9.50 -4.19 -7.91
C LYS A 117 8.35 -5.06 -7.42
N GLY A 118 8.16 -5.18 -6.09
CA GLY A 118 7.00 -5.87 -5.51
C GLY A 118 5.68 -5.28 -5.96
N ALA A 119 5.54 -3.95 -5.94
CA ALA A 119 4.36 -3.27 -6.44
C ALA A 119 4.17 -3.49 -7.96
N PHE A 120 5.25 -3.41 -8.75
CA PHE A 120 5.22 -3.75 -10.17
C PHE A 120 4.74 -5.18 -10.40
N ASN A 121 5.25 -6.17 -9.67
CA ASN A 121 4.86 -7.57 -9.78
C ASN A 121 3.34 -7.75 -9.55
N MET A 122 2.82 -7.14 -8.48
CA MET A 122 1.40 -7.20 -8.15
C MET A 122 0.53 -6.51 -9.21
N ILE A 123 0.91 -5.32 -9.68
CA ILE A 123 0.24 -4.62 -10.77
C ILE A 123 0.24 -5.48 -12.03
N ARG A 124 1.39 -6.04 -12.41
CA ARG A 124 1.54 -6.88 -13.61
C ARG A 124 0.59 -8.09 -13.59
N HIS A 125 0.41 -8.74 -12.43
CA HIS A 125 -0.43 -9.94 -12.34
C HIS A 125 -1.92 -9.62 -12.13
N CYS A 126 -2.28 -8.49 -11.52
CA CYS A 126 -3.66 -8.05 -11.37
C CYS A 126 -4.22 -7.38 -12.63
N SER A 127 -3.39 -6.68 -13.42
CA SER A 127 -3.83 -5.91 -14.60
C SER A 127 -4.63 -6.72 -15.61
N PRO A 128 -4.32 -7.98 -15.97
CA PRO A 128 -5.14 -8.77 -16.89
C PRO A 128 -6.59 -9.00 -16.38
N ILE A 129 -6.77 -9.11 -15.04
CA ILE A 129 -8.08 -9.26 -14.42
C ILE A 129 -8.88 -7.96 -14.59
N PHE A 130 -8.26 -6.82 -14.25
CA PHE A 130 -8.87 -5.50 -14.37
C PHE A 130 -9.21 -5.15 -15.84
N VAL A 131 -8.29 -5.40 -16.77
CA VAL A 131 -8.48 -5.14 -18.20
C VAL A 131 -9.65 -5.95 -18.75
N LYS A 132 -9.77 -7.24 -18.40
CA LYS A 132 -10.89 -8.10 -18.83
C LYS A 132 -12.23 -7.58 -18.30
N LYS A 133 -12.25 -7.09 -17.06
CA LYS A 133 -13.46 -6.53 -16.42
C LYS A 133 -13.77 -5.11 -16.86
N ARG A 134 -12.82 -4.38 -17.46
CA ARG A 134 -12.86 -2.93 -17.70
C ARG A 134 -13.19 -2.14 -16.44
N SER A 135 -12.63 -2.55 -15.33
CA SER A 135 -12.82 -1.94 -14.01
C SER A 135 -11.70 -2.38 -13.07
N GLY A 136 -11.15 -1.46 -12.32
CA GLY A 136 -10.13 -1.76 -11.30
C GLY A 136 -9.63 -0.50 -10.60
N LYS A 137 -9.20 -0.66 -9.36
CA LYS A 137 -8.56 0.39 -8.56
C LYS A 137 -7.20 -0.10 -8.08
N ILE A 138 -6.18 0.70 -8.34
CA ILE A 138 -4.82 0.45 -7.88
C ILE A 138 -4.41 1.63 -7.00
N ILE A 139 -4.00 1.35 -5.76
CA ILE A 139 -3.50 2.35 -4.84
C ILE A 139 -2.13 1.92 -4.36
N ASN A 140 -1.14 2.76 -4.62
CA ASN A 140 0.24 2.55 -4.20
C ASN A 140 0.54 3.41 -2.97
N ILE A 141 0.95 2.79 -1.87
CA ILE A 141 1.35 3.52 -0.66
C ILE A 141 2.82 3.93 -0.82
N SER A 142 2.99 5.18 -1.26
CA SER A 142 4.28 5.83 -1.39
C SER A 142 4.73 6.41 -0.03
N SER A 143 5.35 7.56 -0.03
CA SER A 143 5.78 8.32 1.16
C SER A 143 6.13 9.75 0.73
N ILE A 144 6.07 10.70 1.66
CA ILE A 144 6.67 12.02 1.44
C ILE A 144 8.19 11.90 1.19
N ALA A 145 8.87 10.89 1.76
CA ALA A 145 10.28 10.64 1.47
C ALA A 145 10.54 10.39 -0.03
N GLY A 146 9.55 9.90 -0.78
CA GLY A 146 9.63 9.79 -2.24
C GLY A 146 9.39 11.11 -2.98
N ILE A 147 8.96 12.16 -2.30
CA ILE A 147 8.69 13.49 -2.86
C ILE A 147 9.83 14.45 -2.53
N ILE A 148 10.19 14.56 -1.25
CA ILE A 148 11.18 15.54 -0.76
C ILE A 148 12.54 14.93 -0.43
N GLY A 149 12.66 13.59 -0.43
CA GLY A 149 13.84 12.88 0.09
C GLY A 149 13.87 12.84 1.62
N ASN A 150 14.71 11.94 2.17
CA ASN A 150 15.01 11.92 3.59
C ASN A 150 16.47 11.46 3.79
N ALA A 151 17.21 12.22 4.61
CA ALA A 151 18.61 11.86 4.93
C ALA A 151 18.67 10.47 5.59
N GLY A 152 19.63 9.63 5.17
CA GLY A 152 19.75 8.26 5.65
C GLY A 152 18.78 7.26 4.99
N GLN A 153 17.94 7.69 4.05
CA GLN A 153 16.95 6.85 3.37
C GLN A 153 17.04 6.94 1.83
N ALA A 154 18.25 6.96 1.29
CA ALA A 154 18.44 7.07 -0.16
C ALA A 154 17.74 5.94 -0.95
N ASN A 155 17.86 4.68 -0.47
CA ASN A 155 17.17 3.52 -1.02
C ASN A 155 15.63 3.62 -0.90
N TYR A 156 15.13 3.97 0.28
CA TYR A 156 13.70 4.11 0.54
C TYR A 156 13.09 5.25 -0.27
N SER A 157 13.72 6.43 -0.26
CA SER A 157 13.29 7.60 -1.04
C SER A 157 13.28 7.29 -2.53
N ALA A 158 14.32 6.64 -3.06
CA ALA A 158 14.38 6.22 -4.46
C ALA A 158 13.24 5.23 -4.79
N SER A 159 12.99 4.22 -3.93
CA SER A 159 11.93 3.25 -4.15
C SER A 159 10.54 3.90 -4.15
N LYS A 160 10.29 4.84 -3.22
CA LYS A 160 9.00 5.54 -3.12
C LYS A 160 8.78 6.60 -4.21
N ALA A 161 9.85 7.25 -4.68
CA ALA A 161 9.82 8.10 -5.88
C ALA A 161 9.57 7.27 -7.16
N GLY A 162 10.24 6.12 -7.29
CA GLY A 162 9.99 5.17 -8.39
C GLY A 162 8.53 4.69 -8.41
N LEU A 163 7.94 4.45 -7.25
CA LEU A 163 6.54 4.05 -7.13
C LEU A 163 5.56 5.15 -7.60
N ILE A 164 5.91 6.43 -7.43
CA ILE A 164 5.17 7.56 -7.98
C ILE A 164 5.22 7.53 -9.52
N GLY A 165 6.41 7.30 -10.10
CA GLY A 165 6.58 7.15 -11.55
C GLY A 165 5.78 5.96 -12.10
N LEU A 166 5.87 4.81 -11.44
CA LEU A 166 5.09 3.61 -11.78
C LEU A 166 3.58 3.86 -11.73
N THR A 167 3.10 4.60 -10.74
CA THR A 167 1.69 4.99 -10.60
C THR A 167 1.21 5.77 -11.83
N LYS A 168 1.95 6.80 -12.22
CA LYS A 168 1.59 7.67 -13.34
C LYS A 168 1.63 6.94 -14.69
N ALA A 169 2.63 6.09 -14.91
CA ALA A 169 2.74 5.26 -16.11
C ALA A 169 1.57 4.27 -16.19
N THR A 170 1.29 3.54 -15.11
CA THR A 170 0.17 2.59 -15.03
C THR A 170 -1.18 3.27 -15.24
N ALA A 171 -1.39 4.46 -14.66
CA ALA A 171 -2.61 5.24 -14.85
C ALA A 171 -2.84 5.58 -16.32
N ARG A 172 -1.82 6.08 -17.03
CA ARG A 172 -1.91 6.41 -18.46
C ARG A 172 -2.18 5.18 -19.33
N GLU A 173 -1.52 4.07 -19.04
CA GLU A 173 -1.65 2.83 -19.82
C GLU A 173 -3.04 2.19 -19.65
N LEU A 174 -3.59 2.21 -18.44
CA LEU A 174 -4.82 1.47 -18.12
C LEU A 174 -6.10 2.33 -18.12
N ALA A 175 -6.00 3.65 -18.24
CA ALA A 175 -7.16 4.56 -18.21
C ALA A 175 -8.22 4.23 -19.26
N SER A 176 -7.81 3.84 -20.48
CA SER A 176 -8.74 3.44 -21.57
C SER A 176 -9.58 2.20 -21.25
N ARG A 177 -9.23 1.50 -20.17
CA ARG A 177 -9.94 0.33 -19.64
C ARG A 177 -10.71 0.63 -18.36
N SER A 178 -10.93 1.92 -18.03
CA SER A 178 -11.62 2.37 -16.81
C SER A 178 -10.95 1.86 -15.53
N ILE A 179 -9.61 1.82 -15.51
CA ILE A 179 -8.81 1.43 -14.36
C ILE A 179 -8.12 2.69 -13.82
N CYS A 180 -8.35 3.00 -12.56
CA CYS A 180 -7.69 4.11 -11.88
C CYS A 180 -6.47 3.60 -11.11
N CYS A 181 -5.34 4.30 -11.23
CA CYS A 181 -4.14 4.03 -10.47
C CYS A 181 -3.66 5.33 -9.81
N ASN A 182 -3.61 5.36 -8.48
CA ASN A 182 -3.21 6.53 -7.70
C ASN A 182 -2.19 6.14 -6.63
N ALA A 183 -1.46 7.12 -6.12
CA ALA A 183 -0.58 6.96 -4.97
C ALA A 183 -1.09 7.79 -3.78
N ILE A 184 -0.92 7.24 -2.59
CA ILE A 184 -0.99 8.00 -1.33
C ILE A 184 0.46 8.16 -0.86
N ALA A 185 0.83 9.37 -0.46
CA ALA A 185 2.13 9.70 0.10
C ALA A 185 1.97 10.12 1.57
N PRO A 186 1.99 9.16 2.52
CA PRO A 186 1.92 9.49 3.93
C PRO A 186 3.16 10.23 4.40
N GLY A 187 2.96 11.14 5.36
CA GLY A 187 4.00 11.70 6.19
C GLY A 187 4.37 10.76 7.32
N PHE A 188 4.58 11.35 8.49
CA PHE A 188 4.85 10.62 9.71
C PHE A 188 3.54 10.03 10.27
N ILE A 189 3.41 8.69 10.25
CA ILE A 189 2.22 7.97 10.71
C ILE A 189 2.58 7.09 11.90
N GLU A 190 1.78 7.15 12.96
CA GLU A 190 1.91 6.26 14.12
C GLU A 190 1.63 4.82 13.73
N THR A 191 2.67 3.99 13.82
CA THR A 191 2.62 2.55 13.55
C THR A 191 3.70 1.87 14.39
N ASP A 192 3.72 0.53 14.43
CA ASP A 192 4.81 -0.22 15.09
C ASP A 192 6.20 0.15 14.54
N MET A 193 6.27 0.56 13.28
CA MET A 193 7.52 0.98 12.62
C MET A 193 8.03 2.33 13.14
N THR A 194 7.16 3.16 13.70
CA THR A 194 7.47 4.52 14.19
C THR A 194 7.32 4.65 15.70
N SER A 195 6.93 3.59 16.42
CA SER A 195 6.62 3.58 17.86
C SER A 195 7.80 3.92 18.78
N GLY A 196 9.03 3.91 18.26
CA GLY A 196 10.24 4.30 19.02
C GLY A 196 10.63 5.78 18.93
N ILE A 197 9.85 6.60 18.22
CA ILE A 197 10.17 8.01 18.01
C ILE A 197 9.55 8.84 19.14
N SER A 198 10.42 9.53 19.91
CA SER A 198 9.97 10.41 20.99
C SER A 198 9.06 11.53 20.46
N PRO A 199 8.04 11.96 21.24
CA PRO A 199 7.26 13.17 20.93
C PRO A 199 8.13 14.43 20.75
N ASP A 200 9.30 14.48 21.43
CA ASP A 200 10.25 15.59 21.34
C ASP A 200 11.18 15.50 20.11
N ASN A 201 10.96 14.54 19.22
CA ASN A 201 11.76 14.42 17.99
C ASN A 201 11.60 15.70 17.14
N PRO A 202 12.70 16.33 16.69
CA PRO A 202 12.63 17.53 15.84
C PRO A 202 11.76 17.38 14.60
N MET A 203 11.62 16.16 14.07
CA MET A 203 10.73 15.87 12.96
C MET A 203 9.25 16.13 13.31
N MET A 204 8.83 15.86 14.55
CA MET A 204 7.47 16.14 15.01
C MET A 204 7.19 17.65 15.02
N ALA A 205 8.17 18.44 15.43
CA ALA A 205 8.08 19.90 15.45
C ALA A 205 7.98 20.51 14.02
N SER A 206 8.43 19.78 13.00
CA SER A 206 8.33 20.24 11.59
C SER A 206 6.98 19.95 10.93
N ILE A 207 6.07 19.22 11.59
CA ILE A 207 4.73 18.95 11.08
C ILE A 207 3.82 20.14 11.43
N PRO A 208 3.29 20.90 10.46
CA PRO A 208 2.44 22.07 10.75
C PRO A 208 1.21 21.75 11.61
N LEU A 209 0.60 20.56 11.46
CA LEU A 209 -0.51 20.13 12.32
C LEU A 209 -0.07 19.69 13.73
N GLY A 210 1.23 19.70 14.06
CA GLY A 210 1.78 19.46 15.40
C GLY A 210 1.62 18.04 15.93
N ARG A 211 1.28 17.07 15.07
CA ARG A 211 1.13 15.66 15.46
C ARG A 211 1.46 14.71 14.33
N ALA A 212 1.77 13.48 14.67
CA ALA A 212 1.76 12.39 13.70
C ALA A 212 0.33 12.11 13.19
N GLY A 213 0.23 11.60 11.97
CA GLY A 213 -1.02 11.06 11.46
C GLY A 213 -1.29 9.66 12.01
N LEU A 214 -2.54 9.22 11.94
CA LEU A 214 -2.96 7.89 12.33
C LEU A 214 -3.12 6.99 11.09
N ALA A 215 -2.86 5.69 11.23
CA ALA A 215 -3.05 4.73 10.13
C ALA A 215 -4.50 4.73 9.61
N VAL A 216 -5.49 5.03 10.46
CA VAL A 216 -6.89 5.14 10.05
C VAL A 216 -7.14 6.33 9.11
N GLU A 217 -6.41 7.44 9.26
CA GLU A 217 -6.54 8.60 8.36
C GLU A 217 -6.07 8.23 6.93
N VAL A 218 -4.98 7.46 6.82
CA VAL A 218 -4.52 6.91 5.54
C VAL A 218 -5.54 5.94 4.95
N ALA A 219 -6.16 5.10 5.80
CA ALA A 219 -7.17 4.14 5.37
C ALA A 219 -8.46 4.81 4.87
N GLU A 220 -8.84 5.95 5.43
CA GLU A 220 -9.99 6.74 4.97
C GLU A 220 -9.75 7.31 3.58
N LEU A 221 -8.56 7.86 3.32
CA LEU A 221 -8.19 8.32 2.00
C LEU A 221 -8.14 7.16 0.99
N ALA A 222 -7.58 6.01 1.38
CA ALA A 222 -7.58 4.81 0.53
C ALA A 222 -9.01 4.37 0.16
N ALA A 223 -9.93 4.33 1.12
CA ALA A 223 -11.33 3.99 0.87
C ALA A 223 -12.01 4.98 -0.08
N PHE A 224 -11.76 6.29 0.10
CA PHE A 224 -12.25 7.32 -0.82
C PHE A 224 -11.76 7.07 -2.26
N LEU A 225 -10.46 6.86 -2.43
CA LEU A 225 -9.86 6.60 -3.75
C LEU A 225 -10.37 5.29 -4.38
N CYS A 226 -10.71 4.28 -3.59
CA CYS A 226 -11.35 3.05 -4.08
C CYS A 226 -12.74 3.30 -4.69
N SER A 227 -13.44 4.34 -4.26
CA SER A 227 -14.76 4.72 -4.77
C SER A 227 -14.72 5.81 -5.85
N ALA A 228 -13.59 6.51 -6.03
CA ALA A 228 -13.45 7.60 -6.97
C ALA A 228 -13.18 7.08 -8.39
N ASP A 229 -14.05 7.40 -9.36
CA ASP A 229 -13.94 6.93 -10.75
C ASP A 229 -13.26 7.93 -11.69
N TYR A 230 -13.04 9.16 -11.24
CA TYR A 230 -12.47 10.23 -12.08
C TYR A 230 -11.15 10.78 -11.54
N ILE A 231 -10.50 10.04 -10.63
CA ILE A 231 -9.17 10.36 -10.11
C ILE A 231 -8.20 9.26 -10.54
N THR A 232 -7.21 9.59 -11.35
CA THR A 232 -6.18 8.66 -11.79
C THR A 232 -4.87 9.38 -12.10
N GLY A 233 -3.74 8.77 -11.76
CA GLY A 233 -2.40 9.32 -11.94
C GLY A 233 -1.98 10.30 -10.84
N GLU A 234 -2.81 10.48 -9.81
CA GLU A 234 -2.55 11.44 -8.73
C GLU A 234 -1.67 10.85 -7.63
N VAL A 235 -0.96 11.77 -6.95
CA VAL A 235 -0.18 11.51 -5.74
C VAL A 235 -0.73 12.40 -4.64
N ILE A 236 -1.52 11.82 -3.76
CA ILE A 236 -2.17 12.58 -2.69
C ILE A 236 -1.35 12.45 -1.41
N ARG A 237 -0.86 13.59 -0.91
CA ARG A 237 -0.16 13.65 0.37
C ARG A 237 -1.15 13.59 1.52
N ILE A 238 -0.75 12.89 2.59
CA ILE A 238 -1.42 12.88 3.88
C ILE A 238 -0.34 12.97 4.95
N ASP A 239 0.15 14.17 5.21
CA ASP A 239 1.42 14.43 5.87
C ASP A 239 1.35 15.54 6.93
N GLY A 240 0.17 16.05 7.23
CA GLY A 240 -0.01 17.14 8.19
C GLY A 240 0.64 18.47 7.77
N GLY A 241 0.94 18.62 6.47
CA GLY A 241 1.62 19.79 5.92
C GLY A 241 3.15 19.70 5.90
N LEU A 242 3.74 18.53 6.23
CA LEU A 242 5.20 18.37 6.35
C LEU A 242 5.95 18.69 5.04
N ALA A 243 5.34 18.51 3.89
CA ALA A 243 5.95 18.75 2.56
C ALA A 243 5.32 19.93 1.80
N ILE A 244 4.98 21.02 2.50
CA ILE A 244 4.55 22.29 1.89
C ILE A 244 5.69 23.31 1.87
#